data_bb3f79b4bf4a18e3838b849a403ef375
#
_entry.id   bb3f79b4bf4a18e3838b849a403ef375
#
_cell.length_a   1.000
_cell.length_b   1.000
_cell.length_c   1.000
_cell.angle_alpha   90.00
_cell.angle_beta   90.00
_cell.angle_gamma   90.00
#
_symmetry.space_group_name_H-M   'P 1'
#
loop_
_entity.id
_entity.type
_entity.pdbx_description
1 polymer ?
#
loop_
_entity_poly.entity_id
_entity_poly.type
_entity_poly.pdbx_seq_one_letter_code
_entity_poly.pdbx_strand_id
1 'polypeptide(L)'
;MANVVVVGSQWGDEGKGKIVDWLSERADIVARFQGGHNAGHTLVIDGTVYKLSLLPSGIVREGKISVIGNGVVIDPWALLAEIEILHNQGVAISPDNLKIAENAVLILPVHQDLDAARESAASEGSKIGTTKRGIGPAYEDKVGRRALRVRDLTDLDALPAKIEHLLQHHNALRRGFGQPDADAYALLQKLRDVADKITPHAEPVWRLLHEARRQGKRILFEGAQGTLLDIDHGTYPFVTSSNTVAGQAAIGSGIGPSALSHVLGITKAYTTRVGEGPFPTEQDNEIGQKLGERGHEFGTVTGRKRRCGWFDAVLVKQAVQTGGIDGIALTKLDVLDGFDEIKICTGYMLDGEPINWLPADAAAQARIEPVFETLQGWHETSFGARSWADLPANAVRYVRYIEELIGAPVTLLSTSPEREDTILVKDPFED
;
A
#
# COMPACT_ATOMS: atom_id res chain seq x y z
N MET A 1 -8.61 -8.10 22.82
CA MET A 1 -9.11 -7.97 21.44
C MET A 1 -7.96 -7.52 20.57
N ALA A 2 -7.74 -8.24 19.48
CA ALA A 2 -6.62 -8.01 18.60
C ALA A 2 -6.81 -6.74 17.74
N ASN A 3 -5.76 -5.95 17.58
CA ASN A 3 -5.66 -4.95 16.53
C ASN A 3 -4.94 -5.59 15.35
N VAL A 4 -5.43 -5.37 14.15
CA VAL A 4 -4.91 -6.00 12.94
C VAL A 4 -4.17 -4.99 12.07
N VAL A 5 -2.96 -5.34 11.65
CA VAL A 5 -2.22 -4.57 10.64
C VAL A 5 -2.26 -5.32 9.32
N VAL A 6 -2.70 -4.67 8.26
CA VAL A 6 -2.71 -5.24 6.91
C VAL A 6 -1.59 -4.60 6.09
N VAL A 7 -0.69 -5.44 5.57
CA VAL A 7 0.41 -5.02 4.69
C VAL A 7 0.44 -5.87 3.41
N GLY A 8 0.90 -5.31 2.30
CA GLY A 8 1.24 -6.10 1.12
C GLY A 8 2.59 -6.78 1.30
N SER A 9 2.72 -8.05 0.94
CA SER A 9 3.96 -8.81 1.07
C SER A 9 4.82 -8.83 -0.20
N GLN A 10 4.34 -8.25 -1.29
CA GLN A 10 5.00 -8.21 -2.60
C GLN A 10 5.21 -6.75 -3.05
N TRP A 11 5.06 -6.44 -4.34
CA TRP A 11 5.22 -5.09 -4.90
C TRP A 11 3.92 -4.27 -4.98
N GLY A 12 2.98 -4.49 -4.07
CA GLY A 12 1.66 -3.86 -4.14
C GLY A 12 0.72 -4.61 -5.11
N ASP A 13 -0.50 -4.10 -5.23
CA ASP A 13 -1.54 -4.68 -6.09
C ASP A 13 -1.91 -6.14 -5.77
N GLU A 14 -1.64 -6.60 -4.56
CA GLU A 14 -1.94 -7.98 -4.09
C GLU A 14 -3.45 -8.23 -3.88
N GLY A 15 -4.31 -7.25 -4.16
CA GLY A 15 -5.74 -7.37 -3.91
C GLY A 15 -6.15 -6.99 -2.49
N LYS A 16 -5.38 -6.11 -1.83
CA LYS A 16 -5.65 -5.62 -0.47
C LYS A 16 -7.06 -5.09 -0.28
N GLY A 17 -7.62 -4.40 -1.29
CA GLY A 17 -8.93 -3.76 -1.18
C GLY A 17 -10.04 -4.72 -0.73
N LYS A 18 -10.15 -5.91 -1.33
CA LYS A 18 -11.14 -6.93 -0.95
C LYS A 18 -10.99 -7.36 0.52
N ILE A 19 -9.76 -7.65 0.94
CA ILE A 19 -9.47 -8.16 2.29
C ILE A 19 -9.66 -7.06 3.33
N VAL A 20 -9.21 -5.84 3.05
CA VAL A 20 -9.40 -4.69 3.95
C VAL A 20 -10.88 -4.34 4.07
N ASP A 21 -11.66 -4.40 2.98
CA ASP A 21 -13.11 -4.21 3.04
C ASP A 21 -13.77 -5.27 3.94
N TRP A 22 -13.43 -6.54 3.76
CA TRP A 22 -13.94 -7.62 4.57
C TRP A 22 -13.59 -7.46 6.07
N LEU A 23 -12.35 -7.01 6.37
CA LEU A 23 -11.90 -6.74 7.75
C LEU A 23 -12.51 -5.46 8.32
N SER A 24 -12.73 -4.43 7.51
CA SER A 24 -13.27 -3.14 7.95
C SER A 24 -14.66 -3.25 8.55
N GLU A 25 -15.46 -4.21 8.10
CA GLU A 25 -16.75 -4.50 8.71
C GLU A 25 -16.64 -4.93 10.17
N ARG A 26 -15.58 -5.66 10.52
CA ARG A 26 -15.30 -6.17 11.86
C ARG A 26 -14.55 -5.19 12.75
N ALA A 27 -13.96 -4.16 12.19
CA ALA A 27 -13.25 -3.12 12.93
C ALA A 27 -14.19 -1.99 13.37
N ASP A 28 -13.86 -1.32 14.47
CA ASP A 28 -14.52 -0.08 14.90
C ASP A 28 -13.83 1.14 14.26
N ILE A 29 -12.52 1.04 14.07
CA ILE A 29 -11.67 2.11 13.50
C ILE A 29 -10.83 1.52 12.37
N VAL A 30 -10.72 2.25 11.25
CA VAL A 30 -9.80 1.94 10.16
C VAL A 30 -8.81 3.09 10.02
N ALA A 31 -7.52 2.80 10.20
CA ALA A 31 -6.45 3.80 10.23
C ALA A 31 -5.42 3.56 9.12
N ARG A 32 -5.25 4.52 8.22
CA ARG A 32 -4.13 4.56 7.29
C ARG A 32 -2.92 5.17 7.97
N PHE A 33 -1.76 4.54 7.81
CA PHE A 33 -0.56 4.90 8.57
C PHE A 33 0.64 5.34 7.72
N GLN A 34 0.57 5.23 6.39
CA GLN A 34 1.65 5.63 5.49
C GLN A 34 1.15 5.84 4.04
N GLY A 35 2.03 6.34 3.17
CA GLY A 35 1.73 6.64 1.78
C GLY A 35 0.98 7.96 1.62
N GLY A 36 0.25 8.09 0.57
CA GLY A 36 -0.57 9.26 0.23
C GLY A 36 -1.64 8.86 -0.79
N HIS A 37 -2.09 9.81 -1.59
CA HIS A 37 -3.07 9.57 -2.64
C HIS A 37 -2.50 8.87 -3.90
N ASN A 38 -1.25 8.41 -3.86
CA ASN A 38 -0.65 7.54 -4.88
C ASN A 38 -1.12 6.09 -4.80
N ALA A 39 -1.66 5.66 -3.67
CA ALA A 39 -2.32 4.37 -3.55
C ALA A 39 -3.77 4.50 -4.03
N GLY A 40 -4.23 3.53 -4.80
CA GLY A 40 -5.63 3.47 -5.21
C GLY A 40 -6.17 2.07 -4.94
N HIS A 41 -7.34 1.97 -4.34
CA HIS A 41 -8.05 0.70 -4.19
C HIS A 41 -9.53 0.87 -4.51
N THR A 42 -10.11 -0.20 -4.99
CA THR A 42 -11.51 -0.24 -5.36
C THR A 42 -12.25 -1.16 -4.39
N LEU A 43 -13.37 -0.67 -3.88
CA LEU A 43 -14.30 -1.44 -3.06
C LEU A 43 -15.59 -1.62 -3.84
N VAL A 44 -16.22 -2.76 -3.69
CA VAL A 44 -17.55 -3.02 -4.24
C VAL A 44 -18.46 -3.41 -3.08
N ILE A 45 -19.43 -2.56 -2.77
CA ILE A 45 -20.37 -2.76 -1.66
C ILE A 45 -21.78 -2.64 -2.23
N ASP A 46 -22.58 -3.68 -2.10
CA ASP A 46 -23.96 -3.76 -2.59
C ASP A 46 -24.10 -3.31 -4.07
N GLY A 47 -23.13 -3.72 -4.89
CA GLY A 47 -23.08 -3.38 -6.32
C GLY A 47 -22.57 -1.96 -6.64
N THR A 48 -22.32 -1.15 -5.64
CA THR A 48 -21.74 0.20 -5.80
C THR A 48 -20.21 0.15 -5.74
N VAL A 49 -19.56 0.77 -6.72
CA VAL A 49 -18.10 0.81 -6.84
C VAL A 49 -17.56 2.10 -6.21
N TYR A 50 -16.75 1.99 -5.18
CA TYR A 50 -16.03 3.09 -4.56
C TYR A 50 -14.55 3.03 -4.92
N LYS A 51 -14.01 4.12 -5.42
CA LYS A 51 -12.57 4.24 -5.71
C LYS A 51 -11.94 5.18 -4.69
N LEU A 52 -11.11 4.63 -3.81
CA LEU A 52 -10.44 5.36 -2.75
C LEU A 52 -8.96 5.51 -3.06
N SER A 53 -8.39 6.64 -2.70
CA SER A 53 -6.96 6.93 -2.86
C SER A 53 -6.31 7.30 -1.52
N LEU A 54 -6.87 8.27 -0.81
CA LEU A 54 -6.35 8.77 0.46
C LEU A 54 -7.20 8.36 1.65
N LEU A 55 -8.52 8.32 1.47
CA LEU A 55 -9.45 7.94 2.52
C LEU A 55 -9.32 6.46 2.91
N PRO A 56 -9.39 6.13 4.22
CA PRO A 56 -9.42 4.74 4.68
C PRO A 56 -10.66 3.98 4.19
N SER A 57 -10.53 2.67 3.98
CA SER A 57 -11.62 1.82 3.47
C SER A 57 -12.88 1.82 4.35
N GLY A 58 -12.74 2.09 5.65
CA GLY A 58 -13.87 2.16 6.57
C GLY A 58 -14.83 3.33 6.33
N ILE A 59 -14.43 4.35 5.55
CA ILE A 59 -15.21 5.59 5.37
C ILE A 59 -16.55 5.34 4.68
N VAL A 60 -16.65 4.31 3.85
CA VAL A 60 -17.88 3.94 3.13
C VAL A 60 -18.83 3.08 3.96
N ARG A 61 -18.49 2.83 5.24
CA ARG A 61 -19.28 2.00 6.14
C ARG A 61 -19.83 2.83 7.31
N GLU A 62 -21.13 2.73 7.51
CA GLU A 62 -21.80 3.42 8.59
C GLU A 62 -21.28 2.99 9.98
N GLY A 63 -21.19 3.93 10.90
CA GLY A 63 -20.78 3.70 12.29
C GLY A 63 -19.28 3.42 12.49
N LYS A 64 -18.44 3.53 11.45
CA LYS A 64 -16.99 3.38 11.53
C LYS A 64 -16.28 4.72 11.65
N ILE A 65 -15.17 4.75 12.36
CA ILE A 65 -14.27 5.89 12.39
C ILE A 65 -13.09 5.62 11.45
N SER A 66 -12.87 6.53 10.52
CA SER A 66 -11.75 6.49 9.57
C SER A 66 -10.69 7.48 10.01
N VAL A 67 -9.45 7.03 10.06
CA VAL A 67 -8.31 7.80 10.58
C VAL A 67 -7.21 7.89 9.53
N ILE A 68 -6.75 9.10 9.24
CA ILE A 68 -5.53 9.36 8.48
C ILE A 68 -4.42 9.69 9.47
N GLY A 69 -3.47 8.77 9.64
CA GLY A 69 -2.38 8.88 10.60
C GLY A 69 -1.28 9.87 10.17
N ASN A 70 -0.41 10.20 11.10
CA ASN A 70 0.70 11.15 10.89
C ASN A 70 1.80 10.64 9.93
N GLY A 71 1.80 9.36 9.63
CA GLY A 71 2.72 8.78 8.63
C GLY A 71 2.26 9.00 7.18
N VAL A 72 1.02 9.39 6.97
CA VAL A 72 0.47 9.71 5.64
C VAL A 72 0.87 11.13 5.24
N VAL A 73 1.20 11.33 3.95
CA VAL A 73 1.35 12.67 3.37
C VAL A 73 0.07 13.03 2.60
N ILE A 74 -0.49 14.19 2.89
CA ILE A 74 -1.86 14.57 2.53
C ILE A 74 -1.85 15.70 1.52
N ASP A 75 -2.34 15.45 0.32
CA ASP A 75 -2.73 16.49 -0.62
C ASP A 75 -4.13 16.99 -0.22
N PRO A 76 -4.27 18.21 0.33
CA PRO A 76 -5.54 18.68 0.84
C PRO A 76 -6.59 18.89 -0.26
N TRP A 77 -6.18 19.23 -1.47
CA TRP A 77 -7.09 19.40 -2.62
C TRP A 77 -7.58 18.05 -3.12
N ALA A 78 -6.68 17.05 -3.24
CA ALA A 78 -7.05 15.70 -3.62
C ALA A 78 -7.98 15.05 -2.58
N LEU A 79 -7.73 15.28 -1.28
CA LEU A 79 -8.60 14.80 -0.21
C LEU A 79 -10.01 15.39 -0.31
N LEU A 80 -10.13 16.69 -0.51
CA LEU A 80 -11.44 17.36 -0.63
C LEU A 80 -12.18 16.90 -1.88
N ALA A 81 -11.48 16.71 -3.00
CA ALA A 81 -12.09 16.16 -4.22
C ALA A 81 -12.58 14.71 -4.02
N GLU A 82 -11.83 13.87 -3.30
CA GLU A 82 -12.25 12.50 -2.98
C GLU A 82 -13.46 12.49 -2.04
N ILE A 83 -13.51 13.36 -1.04
CA ILE A 83 -14.67 13.56 -0.15
C ILE A 83 -15.91 13.95 -0.98
N GLU A 84 -15.79 14.91 -1.89
CA GLU A 84 -16.89 15.36 -2.75
C GLU A 84 -17.43 14.22 -3.64
N ILE A 85 -16.54 13.43 -4.24
CA ILE A 85 -16.94 12.26 -5.04
C ILE A 85 -17.77 11.29 -4.20
N LEU A 86 -17.33 10.98 -2.99
CA LEU A 86 -18.05 10.06 -2.09
C LEU A 86 -19.37 10.65 -1.56
N HIS A 87 -19.42 11.94 -1.29
CA HIS A 87 -20.68 12.62 -0.96
C HIS A 87 -21.71 12.48 -2.08
N ASN A 88 -21.28 12.65 -3.34
CA ASN A 88 -22.15 12.48 -4.50
C ASN A 88 -22.60 11.00 -4.70
N GLN A 89 -21.90 10.05 -4.09
CA GLN A 89 -22.28 8.64 -4.03
C GLN A 89 -23.12 8.30 -2.78
N GLY A 90 -23.48 9.29 -1.97
CA GLY A 90 -24.34 9.13 -0.79
C GLY A 90 -23.57 8.77 0.51
N VAL A 91 -22.24 8.82 0.51
CA VAL A 91 -21.44 8.57 1.72
C VAL A 91 -21.41 9.84 2.59
N ALA A 92 -21.88 9.75 3.83
CA ALA A 92 -21.80 10.86 4.79
C ALA A 92 -20.40 10.92 5.41
N ILE A 93 -19.67 12.00 5.14
CA ILE A 93 -18.33 12.24 5.69
C ILE A 93 -18.36 13.55 6.48
N SER A 94 -17.95 13.48 7.73
CA SER A 94 -17.91 14.63 8.64
C SER A 94 -16.75 14.50 9.63
N PRO A 95 -16.47 15.53 10.42
CA PRO A 95 -15.50 15.45 11.51
C PRO A 95 -15.81 14.37 12.56
N ASP A 96 -17.01 13.81 12.60
CA ASP A 96 -17.36 12.75 13.53
C ASP A 96 -16.79 11.39 13.09
N ASN A 97 -16.73 11.11 11.77
CA ASN A 97 -16.31 9.82 11.24
C ASN A 97 -14.99 9.84 10.44
N LEU A 98 -14.46 11.02 10.09
CA LEU A 98 -13.13 11.19 9.50
C LEU A 98 -12.24 12.01 10.41
N LYS A 99 -11.14 11.42 10.89
CA LYS A 99 -10.12 12.05 11.73
C LYS A 99 -8.78 12.10 11.00
N ILE A 100 -8.11 13.24 11.06
CA ILE A 100 -6.83 13.47 10.40
C ILE A 100 -5.81 13.86 11.46
N ALA A 101 -4.67 13.18 11.48
CA ALA A 101 -3.61 13.53 12.42
C ALA A 101 -3.17 14.99 12.23
N GLU A 102 -3.24 15.79 13.26
CA GLU A 102 -2.88 17.21 13.24
C GLU A 102 -1.42 17.44 12.82
N ASN A 103 -0.56 16.45 13.04
CA ASN A 103 0.87 16.47 12.72
C ASN A 103 1.20 15.74 11.38
N ALA A 104 0.20 15.34 10.59
CA ALA A 104 0.43 14.82 9.23
C ALA A 104 0.93 15.93 8.30
N VAL A 105 1.80 15.55 7.35
CA VAL A 105 2.45 16.47 6.41
C VAL A 105 1.54 16.74 5.21
N LEU A 106 1.52 18.00 4.76
CA LEU A 106 0.80 18.41 3.56
C LEU A 106 1.67 18.26 2.30
N ILE A 107 1.07 17.70 1.27
CA ILE A 107 1.61 17.78 -0.10
C ILE A 107 1.17 19.11 -0.70
N LEU A 108 2.11 19.82 -1.25
CA LEU A 108 1.91 21.14 -1.86
C LEU A 108 2.20 21.08 -3.37
N PRO A 109 1.72 22.04 -4.18
CA PRO A 109 2.01 22.07 -5.62
C PRO A 109 3.52 22.03 -5.95
N VAL A 110 4.37 22.64 -5.13
CA VAL A 110 5.84 22.61 -5.30
C VAL A 110 6.42 21.20 -5.16
N HIS A 111 5.79 20.31 -4.40
CA HIS A 111 6.21 18.91 -4.30
C HIS A 111 5.88 18.15 -5.61
N GLN A 112 4.70 18.39 -6.17
CA GLN A 112 4.28 17.80 -7.44
C GLN A 112 5.16 18.29 -8.60
N ASP A 113 5.43 19.59 -8.64
CA ASP A 113 6.34 20.21 -9.63
C ASP A 113 7.75 19.60 -9.57
N LEU A 114 8.29 19.43 -8.35
CA LEU A 114 9.63 18.86 -8.15
C LEU A 114 9.67 17.37 -8.55
N ASP A 115 8.66 16.59 -8.20
CA ASP A 115 8.52 15.19 -8.57
C ASP A 115 8.49 15.03 -10.11
N ALA A 116 7.67 15.85 -10.78
CA ALA A 116 7.59 15.89 -12.25
C ALA A 116 8.90 16.34 -12.91
N ALA A 117 9.58 17.35 -12.36
CA ALA A 117 10.85 17.86 -12.89
C ALA A 117 11.96 16.80 -12.80
N ARG A 118 12.09 16.13 -11.66
CA ARG A 118 13.06 15.03 -11.45
C ARG A 118 12.83 13.88 -12.42
N GLU A 119 11.60 13.40 -12.53
CA GLU A 119 11.25 12.30 -13.42
C GLU A 119 11.48 12.65 -14.90
N SER A 120 11.27 13.93 -15.27
CA SER A 120 11.50 14.41 -16.63
C SER A 120 12.99 14.60 -16.95
N ALA A 121 13.80 14.95 -15.96
CA ALA A 121 15.24 15.14 -16.11
C ALA A 121 16.04 13.83 -16.03
N ALA A 122 15.43 12.76 -15.54
CA ALA A 122 16.07 11.44 -15.41
C ALA A 122 16.38 10.84 -16.78
N SER A 123 17.57 10.27 -16.93
CA SER A 123 17.97 9.52 -18.12
C SER A 123 17.19 8.22 -18.27
N GLU A 124 17.18 7.67 -19.48
CA GLU A 124 16.56 6.36 -19.75
C GLU A 124 17.22 5.28 -18.88
N GLY A 125 16.42 4.51 -18.15
CA GLY A 125 16.91 3.50 -17.17
C GLY A 125 17.16 4.02 -15.76
N SER A 126 17.16 5.35 -15.51
CA SER A 126 17.24 5.94 -14.17
C SER A 126 15.89 6.48 -13.65
N LYS A 127 14.85 6.38 -14.46
CA LYS A 127 13.49 6.75 -14.07
C LYS A 127 12.95 5.77 -13.04
N ILE A 128 12.41 6.29 -11.94
CA ILE A 128 11.75 5.50 -10.90
C ILE A 128 10.34 5.09 -11.35
N GLY A 129 9.72 5.85 -12.25
CA GLY A 129 8.33 5.66 -12.68
C GLY A 129 7.34 6.21 -11.66
N THR A 130 7.65 7.36 -11.05
CA THR A 130 6.81 7.99 -10.04
C THR A 130 5.42 8.35 -10.57
N THR A 131 4.47 8.50 -9.67
CA THR A 131 3.11 8.95 -10.00
C THR A 131 3.03 10.47 -10.23
N LYS A 132 4.12 11.20 -10.02
CA LYS A 132 4.21 12.67 -10.09
C LYS A 132 3.24 13.40 -9.16
N ARG A 133 2.91 12.78 -8.04
CA ARG A 133 1.97 13.30 -7.04
C ARG A 133 2.66 13.99 -5.86
N GLY A 134 3.97 14.15 -5.92
CA GLY A 134 4.74 14.86 -4.90
C GLY A 134 4.95 14.09 -3.60
N ILE A 135 4.74 12.78 -3.59
CA ILE A 135 4.85 11.93 -2.39
C ILE A 135 6.28 11.97 -1.82
N GLY A 136 7.28 11.68 -2.68
CA GLY A 136 8.69 11.68 -2.29
C GLY A 136 9.15 13.03 -1.74
N PRO A 137 8.98 14.13 -2.48
CA PRO A 137 9.34 15.46 -2.01
C PRO A 137 8.66 15.87 -0.68
N ALA A 138 7.42 15.46 -0.44
CA ALA A 138 6.75 15.73 0.83
C ALA A 138 7.39 14.96 2.01
N TYR A 139 7.79 13.70 1.80
CA TYR A 139 8.57 12.94 2.79
C TYR A 139 9.97 13.53 3.00
N GLU A 140 10.65 14.01 1.94
CA GLU A 140 11.93 14.72 2.06
C GLU A 140 11.77 15.97 2.94
N ASP A 141 10.71 16.74 2.76
CA ASP A 141 10.44 17.92 3.58
C ASP A 141 10.11 17.57 5.03
N LYS A 142 9.42 16.45 5.26
CA LYS A 142 9.16 15.93 6.61
C LYS A 142 10.46 15.69 7.36
N VAL A 143 11.41 14.93 6.78
CA VAL A 143 12.70 14.63 7.42
C VAL A 143 13.64 15.82 7.40
N GLY A 144 13.49 16.71 6.40
CA GLY A 144 14.18 18.01 6.31
C GLY A 144 13.66 19.07 7.29
N ARG A 145 12.58 18.77 8.04
CA ARG A 145 11.99 19.62 9.10
C ARG A 145 11.51 20.99 8.60
N ARG A 146 11.07 21.09 7.33
CA ARG A 146 10.50 22.29 6.70
C ARG A 146 9.07 22.10 6.20
N ALA A 147 8.52 20.87 6.33
CA ALA A 147 7.17 20.57 5.87
C ALA A 147 6.11 21.37 6.60
N LEU A 148 5.05 21.77 5.88
CA LEU A 148 3.80 22.21 6.46
C LEU A 148 3.00 20.98 6.91
N ARG A 149 2.31 21.12 8.05
CA ARG A 149 1.47 20.07 8.65
C ARG A 149 0.02 20.53 8.72
N VAL A 150 -0.90 19.60 8.89
CA VAL A 150 -2.34 19.88 9.01
C VAL A 150 -2.60 20.96 10.07
N ARG A 151 -1.98 20.85 11.25
CA ARG A 151 -2.11 21.85 12.33
C ARG A 151 -1.68 23.27 11.94
N ASP A 152 -0.82 23.42 10.94
CA ASP A 152 -0.36 24.76 10.52
C ASP A 152 -1.49 25.53 9.83
N LEU A 153 -2.52 24.83 9.34
CA LEU A 153 -3.73 25.46 8.79
C LEU A 153 -4.62 26.10 9.86
N THR A 154 -4.41 25.83 11.16
CA THR A 154 -5.15 26.45 12.25
C THR A 154 -4.61 27.82 12.65
N ASP A 155 -3.40 28.17 12.19
CA ASP A 155 -2.75 29.45 12.46
C ASP A 155 -2.33 30.11 11.13
N LEU A 156 -3.30 30.75 10.50
CA LEU A 156 -3.13 31.36 9.17
C LEU A 156 -2.17 32.59 9.19
N ASP A 157 -1.94 33.20 10.36
CA ASP A 157 -1.03 34.30 10.52
C ASP A 157 0.44 33.85 10.55
N ALA A 158 0.73 32.65 11.01
CA ALA A 158 2.05 32.06 11.01
C ALA A 158 2.43 31.40 9.66
N LEU A 159 1.45 31.12 8.79
CA LEU A 159 1.68 30.43 7.51
C LEU A 159 2.67 31.15 6.57
N PRO A 160 2.63 32.48 6.38
CA PRO A 160 3.56 33.16 5.45
C PRO A 160 5.03 32.86 5.75
N ALA A 161 5.45 32.96 7.01
CA ALA A 161 6.84 32.69 7.39
C ALA A 161 7.24 31.21 7.16
N LYS A 162 6.34 30.28 7.40
CA LYS A 162 6.57 28.85 7.15
C LYS A 162 6.67 28.55 5.65
N ILE A 163 5.82 29.18 4.83
CA ILE A 163 5.86 29.07 3.36
C ILE A 163 7.17 29.62 2.84
N GLU A 164 7.60 30.79 3.28
CA GLU A 164 8.88 31.37 2.88
C GLU A 164 10.06 30.45 3.21
N HIS A 165 10.09 29.89 4.42
CA HIS A 165 11.13 28.94 4.82
C HIS A 165 11.16 27.69 3.94
N LEU A 166 10.01 27.11 3.64
CA LEU A 166 9.88 25.96 2.73
C LEU A 166 10.34 26.34 1.31
N LEU A 167 9.89 27.48 0.79
CA LEU A 167 10.17 27.92 -0.56
C LEU A 167 11.65 28.32 -0.77
N GLN A 168 12.38 28.71 0.26
CA GLN A 168 13.84 28.92 0.13
C GLN A 168 14.53 27.66 -0.44
N HIS A 169 14.17 26.48 0.07
CA HIS A 169 14.71 25.23 -0.42
C HIS A 169 14.17 24.89 -1.82
N HIS A 170 12.86 24.92 -2.00
CA HIS A 170 12.24 24.55 -3.27
C HIS A 170 12.64 25.46 -4.42
N ASN A 171 12.75 26.77 -4.19
CA ASN A 171 13.15 27.71 -5.22
C ASN A 171 14.62 27.51 -5.66
N ALA A 172 15.51 27.11 -4.75
CA ALA A 172 16.87 26.71 -5.14
C ALA A 172 16.87 25.51 -6.09
N LEU A 173 16.04 24.49 -5.83
CA LEU A 173 15.89 23.34 -6.70
C LEU A 173 15.21 23.70 -8.02
N ARG A 174 14.13 24.50 -7.98
CA ARG A 174 13.42 24.97 -9.20
C ARG A 174 14.34 25.70 -10.15
N ARG A 175 15.19 26.62 -9.66
CA ARG A 175 16.21 27.30 -10.47
C ARG A 175 17.19 26.31 -11.09
N GLY A 176 17.60 25.27 -10.34
CA GLY A 176 18.45 24.18 -10.86
C GLY A 176 17.82 23.41 -12.03
N PHE A 177 16.50 23.30 -12.07
CA PHE A 177 15.72 22.72 -13.17
C PHE A 177 15.27 23.77 -14.22
N GLY A 178 15.76 24.99 -14.15
CA GLY A 178 15.38 26.07 -15.09
C GLY A 178 13.95 26.57 -14.94
N GLN A 179 13.34 26.36 -13.78
CA GLN A 179 11.98 26.79 -13.47
C GLN A 179 11.98 28.12 -12.70
N PRO A 180 10.95 28.97 -12.86
CA PRO A 180 10.80 30.17 -12.04
C PRO A 180 10.53 29.82 -10.56
N ASP A 181 10.82 30.78 -9.69
CA ASP A 181 10.47 30.67 -8.28
C ASP A 181 8.95 30.47 -8.10
N ALA A 182 8.58 29.71 -7.10
CA ALA A 182 7.17 29.50 -6.75
C ALA A 182 6.60 30.77 -6.10
N ASP A 183 5.36 31.08 -6.40
CA ASP A 183 4.64 32.22 -5.84
C ASP A 183 4.15 31.90 -4.44
N ALA A 184 4.78 32.50 -3.42
CA ALA A 184 4.44 32.35 -2.02
C ALA A 184 3.02 32.84 -1.71
N TYR A 185 2.61 33.97 -2.32
CA TYR A 185 1.29 34.52 -2.11
C TYR A 185 0.18 33.61 -2.68
N ALA A 186 0.37 33.14 -3.89
CA ALA A 186 -0.57 32.22 -4.52
C ALA A 186 -0.71 30.89 -3.71
N LEU A 187 0.40 30.35 -3.18
CA LEU A 187 0.37 29.19 -2.32
C LEU A 187 -0.39 29.48 -1.01
N LEU A 188 -0.15 30.64 -0.39
CA LEU A 188 -0.87 31.05 0.84
C LEU A 188 -2.38 31.12 0.60
N GLN A 189 -2.82 31.73 -0.52
CA GLN A 189 -4.26 31.81 -0.83
C GLN A 189 -4.87 30.44 -1.01
N LYS A 190 -4.22 29.54 -1.78
CA LYS A 190 -4.67 28.16 -1.95
C LYS A 190 -4.81 27.41 -0.63
N LEU A 191 -3.90 27.62 0.32
CA LEU A 191 -3.99 26.98 1.65
C LEU A 191 -5.13 27.56 2.50
N ARG A 192 -5.34 28.88 2.42
CA ARG A 192 -6.49 29.54 3.09
C ARG A 192 -7.82 29.00 2.59
N ASP A 193 -7.96 28.77 1.29
CA ASP A 193 -9.21 28.27 0.67
C ASP A 193 -9.61 26.87 1.15
N VAL A 194 -8.66 26.08 1.64
CA VAL A 194 -8.91 24.71 2.12
C VAL A 194 -8.87 24.58 3.65
N ALA A 195 -8.33 25.57 4.35
CA ALA A 195 -8.10 25.50 5.80
C ALA A 195 -9.38 25.17 6.58
N ASP A 196 -10.45 25.92 6.37
CA ASP A 196 -11.73 25.74 7.08
C ASP A 196 -12.42 24.40 6.78
N LYS A 197 -12.04 23.73 5.69
CA LYS A 197 -12.58 22.42 5.30
C LYS A 197 -11.77 21.27 5.88
N ILE A 198 -10.48 21.47 6.13
CA ILE A 198 -9.55 20.42 6.62
C ILE A 198 -9.44 20.45 8.14
N THR A 199 -9.33 21.66 8.73
CA THR A 199 -9.05 21.81 10.17
C THR A 199 -10.11 21.21 11.09
N PRO A 200 -11.42 21.13 10.76
CA PRO A 200 -12.40 20.47 11.60
C PRO A 200 -12.13 18.96 11.80
N HIS A 201 -11.44 18.33 10.87
CA HIS A 201 -11.05 16.92 10.96
C HIS A 201 -9.75 16.68 11.74
N ALA A 202 -8.99 17.75 12.05
CA ALA A 202 -7.70 17.65 12.72
C ALA A 202 -7.85 17.14 14.16
N GLU A 203 -7.10 16.09 14.51
CA GLU A 203 -7.20 15.41 15.79
C GLU A 203 -5.80 14.97 16.26
N PRO A 204 -5.51 14.96 17.58
CA PRO A 204 -4.35 14.25 18.12
C PRO A 204 -4.60 12.73 18.06
N VAL A 205 -4.43 12.15 16.85
CA VAL A 205 -4.76 10.76 16.51
C VAL A 205 -4.13 9.75 17.46
N TRP A 206 -2.89 9.98 17.92
CA TRP A 206 -2.24 9.11 18.89
C TRP A 206 -3.05 8.95 20.18
N ARG A 207 -3.70 10.03 20.63
CA ARG A 207 -4.56 10.03 21.83
C ARG A 207 -5.87 9.30 21.55
N LEU A 208 -6.53 9.63 20.43
CA LEU A 208 -7.76 8.97 20.00
C LEU A 208 -7.60 7.44 19.93
N LEU A 209 -6.54 6.96 19.28
CA LEU A 209 -6.29 5.52 19.14
C LEU A 209 -5.92 4.86 20.48
N HIS A 210 -5.19 5.58 21.36
CA HIS A 210 -4.90 5.08 22.70
C HIS A 210 -6.17 4.91 23.53
N GLU A 211 -7.06 5.90 23.52
CA GLU A 211 -8.33 5.87 24.23
C GLU A 211 -9.26 4.78 23.68
N ALA A 212 -9.37 4.65 22.35
CA ALA A 212 -10.14 3.61 21.69
C ALA A 212 -9.67 2.20 22.10
N ARG A 213 -8.34 1.96 22.12
CA ARG A 213 -7.77 0.71 22.59
C ARG A 213 -8.15 0.40 24.05
N ARG A 214 -8.11 1.39 24.93
CA ARG A 214 -8.53 1.23 26.34
C ARG A 214 -10.02 0.87 26.49
N GLN A 215 -10.84 1.31 25.54
CA GLN A 215 -12.25 0.99 25.47
C GLN A 215 -12.51 -0.40 24.81
N GLY A 216 -11.48 -1.14 24.45
CA GLY A 216 -11.61 -2.44 23.80
C GLY A 216 -12.07 -2.35 22.34
N LYS A 217 -11.92 -1.20 21.68
CA LYS A 217 -12.23 -1.04 20.25
C LYS A 217 -11.23 -1.80 19.38
N ARG A 218 -11.75 -2.39 18.30
CA ARG A 218 -10.93 -3.08 17.28
C ARG A 218 -10.43 -2.07 16.25
N ILE A 219 -9.11 -2.02 16.08
CA ILE A 219 -8.46 -1.11 15.14
C ILE A 219 -7.86 -1.92 14.01
N LEU A 220 -8.22 -1.57 12.78
CA LEU A 220 -7.61 -2.07 11.55
C LEU A 220 -6.62 -1.02 11.03
N PHE A 221 -5.35 -1.35 10.99
CA PHE A 221 -4.32 -0.52 10.36
C PHE A 221 -4.18 -0.93 8.89
N GLU A 222 -4.57 -0.04 8.00
CA GLU A 222 -4.57 -0.25 6.56
C GLU A 222 -3.29 0.28 5.93
N GLY A 223 -2.43 -0.63 5.47
CA GLY A 223 -1.23 -0.31 4.71
C GLY A 223 -1.51 -0.09 3.23
N ALA A 224 -0.65 0.70 2.61
CA ALA A 224 -0.62 0.92 1.18
C ALA A 224 0.67 0.33 0.58
N GLN A 225 0.72 0.13 -0.73
CA GLN A 225 1.84 -0.49 -1.46
C GLN A 225 2.13 -1.93 -0.97
N GLY A 226 3.38 -2.34 -0.92
CA GLY A 226 3.81 -3.65 -0.43
C GLY A 226 5.26 -3.62 0.06
N THR A 227 5.68 -4.63 0.81
CA THR A 227 6.99 -4.70 1.47
C THR A 227 8.16 -4.54 0.50
N LEU A 228 8.05 -5.04 -0.72
CA LEU A 228 9.12 -4.91 -1.72
C LEU A 228 9.22 -3.50 -2.33
N LEU A 229 8.29 -2.61 -1.99
CA LEU A 229 8.33 -1.18 -2.27
C LEU A 229 8.72 -0.34 -1.04
N ASP A 230 9.07 -0.95 0.09
CA ASP A 230 9.52 -0.25 1.29
C ASP A 230 10.83 0.49 1.03
N ILE A 231 10.96 1.72 1.55
CA ILE A 231 12.14 2.57 1.33
C ILE A 231 13.44 1.95 1.84
N ASP A 232 13.39 1.15 2.92
CA ASP A 232 14.55 0.54 3.55
C ASP A 232 14.73 -0.93 3.15
N HIS A 233 13.63 -1.69 3.03
CA HIS A 233 13.62 -3.15 2.84
C HIS A 233 13.23 -3.58 1.43
N GLY A 234 12.82 -2.67 0.57
CA GLY A 234 12.40 -2.96 -0.80
C GLY A 234 13.53 -2.99 -1.82
N THR A 235 13.16 -3.05 -3.09
CA THR A 235 14.07 -3.10 -4.23
C THR A 235 14.58 -1.71 -4.61
N TYR A 236 15.29 -1.07 -3.71
CA TYR A 236 15.85 0.27 -3.89
C TYR A 236 16.74 0.35 -5.15
N PRO A 237 16.64 1.43 -5.97
CA PRO A 237 15.86 2.66 -5.75
C PRO A 237 14.40 2.61 -6.25
N PHE A 238 13.94 1.48 -6.80
CA PHE A 238 12.59 1.31 -7.37
C PHE A 238 11.56 0.98 -6.27
N VAL A 239 11.36 1.93 -5.37
CA VAL A 239 10.55 1.83 -4.15
C VAL A 239 9.67 3.07 -3.97
N THR A 240 8.72 3.02 -3.03
CA THR A 240 8.03 4.22 -2.54
C THR A 240 8.89 4.97 -1.52
N SER A 241 8.52 6.17 -1.17
CA SER A 241 9.28 7.03 -0.24
C SER A 241 8.88 6.86 1.22
N SER A 242 8.16 5.80 1.56
CA SER A 242 7.75 5.50 2.92
C SER A 242 8.06 4.06 3.32
N ASN A 243 8.11 3.80 4.63
CA ASN A 243 8.11 2.43 5.12
C ASN A 243 6.71 1.83 4.94
N THR A 244 6.65 0.62 4.42
CA THR A 244 5.41 -0.12 4.13
C THR A 244 5.24 -1.35 5.02
N VAL A 245 6.27 -1.71 5.79
CA VAL A 245 6.25 -2.81 6.76
C VAL A 245 5.37 -2.49 7.97
N ALA A 246 4.91 -3.52 8.66
CA ALA A 246 3.92 -3.36 9.75
C ALA A 246 4.38 -2.46 10.90
N GLY A 247 5.69 -2.40 11.20
CA GLY A 247 6.24 -1.49 12.22
C GLY A 247 5.88 -0.02 11.99
N GLN A 248 5.67 0.38 10.75
CA GLN A 248 5.24 1.73 10.40
C GLN A 248 3.83 2.06 10.90
N ALA A 249 2.97 1.07 11.14
CA ALA A 249 1.65 1.30 11.71
C ALA A 249 1.73 1.97 13.09
N ALA A 250 2.69 1.56 13.92
CA ALA A 250 2.93 2.18 15.22
C ALA A 250 3.39 3.63 15.09
N ILE A 251 4.43 3.87 14.28
CA ILE A 251 5.02 5.21 14.09
C ILE A 251 4.06 6.14 13.35
N GLY A 252 3.44 5.64 12.28
CA GLY A 252 2.59 6.42 11.37
C GLY A 252 1.20 6.73 11.90
N SER A 253 0.77 6.10 12.99
CA SER A 253 -0.48 6.42 13.70
C SER A 253 -0.26 6.94 15.12
N GLY A 254 0.98 6.88 15.63
CA GLY A 254 1.34 7.35 16.96
C GLY A 254 0.90 6.42 18.09
N ILE A 255 0.70 5.12 17.81
CA ILE A 255 0.37 4.11 18.82
C ILE A 255 1.62 3.33 19.22
N GLY A 256 1.66 2.80 20.44
CA GLY A 256 2.81 1.99 20.86
C GLY A 256 2.91 0.68 20.07
N PRO A 257 4.13 0.17 19.77
CA PRO A 257 4.29 -1.05 18.95
C PRO A 257 3.62 -2.29 19.56
N SER A 258 3.54 -2.38 20.90
CA SER A 258 2.82 -3.46 21.59
C SER A 258 1.31 -3.47 21.37
N ALA A 259 0.76 -2.47 20.67
CA ALA A 259 -0.64 -2.43 20.29
C ALA A 259 -0.92 -3.17 18.97
N LEU A 260 0.10 -3.54 18.22
CA LEU A 260 -0.01 -4.30 16.98
C LEU A 260 -0.09 -5.79 17.33
N SER A 261 -1.31 -6.32 17.44
CA SER A 261 -1.54 -7.66 17.98
C SER A 261 -1.42 -8.76 16.93
N HIS A 262 -1.77 -8.46 15.67
CA HIS A 262 -1.72 -9.40 14.55
C HIS A 262 -1.35 -8.68 13.26
N VAL A 263 -0.41 -9.22 12.52
CA VAL A 263 0.01 -8.71 11.21
C VAL A 263 -0.42 -9.67 10.12
N LEU A 264 -1.30 -9.20 9.24
CA LEU A 264 -1.81 -9.95 8.09
C LEU A 264 -1.10 -9.48 6.81
N GLY A 265 -0.34 -10.37 6.19
CA GLY A 265 0.30 -10.15 4.90
C GLY A 265 -0.63 -10.50 3.74
N ILE A 266 -0.91 -9.57 2.84
CA ILE A 266 -1.67 -9.87 1.63
C ILE A 266 -0.69 -10.29 0.55
N THR A 267 -0.92 -11.46 -0.04
CA THR A 267 -0.01 -12.11 -0.99
C THR A 267 -0.81 -12.67 -2.16
N LYS A 268 -0.41 -12.41 -3.38
CA LYS A 268 -0.93 -13.13 -4.55
C LYS A 268 -0.35 -14.54 -4.65
N ALA A 269 -1.12 -15.45 -5.19
CA ALA A 269 -0.65 -16.80 -5.54
C ALA A 269 0.39 -16.82 -6.68
N TYR A 270 0.70 -15.69 -7.28
CA TYR A 270 1.77 -15.42 -8.22
C TYR A 270 2.33 -14.03 -7.96
N THR A 271 3.28 -13.54 -8.75
CA THR A 271 3.90 -12.24 -8.50
C THR A 271 3.58 -11.26 -9.62
N THR A 272 3.34 -10.00 -9.25
CA THR A 272 3.19 -8.91 -10.22
C THR A 272 4.00 -7.69 -9.80
N ARG A 273 4.46 -6.91 -10.78
CA ARG A 273 5.15 -5.65 -10.56
C ARG A 273 4.71 -4.60 -11.58
N VAL A 274 4.57 -3.36 -11.12
CA VAL A 274 4.39 -2.18 -11.97
C VAL A 274 5.71 -1.42 -12.06
N GLY A 275 6.07 -0.96 -13.26
CA GLY A 275 7.26 -0.13 -13.48
C GLY A 275 8.56 -0.91 -13.58
N GLU A 276 9.64 -0.16 -13.44
CA GLU A 276 11.01 -0.65 -13.60
C GLU A 276 11.52 -1.37 -12.34
N GLY A 277 12.72 -1.90 -12.44
CA GLY A 277 13.42 -2.56 -11.35
C GLY A 277 13.40 -4.09 -11.44
N PRO A 278 14.11 -4.77 -10.53
CA PRO A 278 14.33 -6.21 -10.58
C PRO A 278 13.03 -6.99 -10.37
N PHE A 279 12.90 -8.10 -11.09
CA PHE A 279 11.79 -9.04 -10.94
C PHE A 279 12.31 -10.46 -11.26
N PRO A 280 12.92 -11.14 -10.29
CA PRO A 280 13.63 -12.41 -10.55
C PRO A 280 12.78 -13.49 -11.20
N THR A 281 11.49 -13.56 -10.84
CA THR A 281 10.57 -14.60 -11.34
C THR A 281 9.72 -14.17 -12.52
N GLU A 282 10.01 -13.02 -13.14
CA GLU A 282 9.25 -12.49 -14.28
C GLU A 282 9.17 -13.50 -15.42
N GLN A 283 8.00 -13.54 -16.05
CA GLN A 283 7.71 -14.36 -17.22
C GLN A 283 7.35 -13.45 -18.39
N ASP A 284 8.37 -13.03 -19.14
CA ASP A 284 8.15 -12.25 -20.38
C ASP A 284 7.90 -13.20 -21.57
N ASN A 285 6.82 -13.99 -21.44
CA ASN A 285 6.44 -15.04 -22.37
C ASN A 285 4.93 -15.30 -22.30
N GLU A 286 4.44 -16.36 -22.97
CA GLU A 286 3.03 -16.77 -22.98
C GLU A 286 2.46 -17.03 -21.57
N ILE A 287 3.28 -17.48 -20.61
CA ILE A 287 2.88 -17.71 -19.23
C ILE A 287 2.55 -16.38 -18.56
N GLY A 288 3.44 -15.39 -18.65
CA GLY A 288 3.20 -14.06 -18.09
C GLY A 288 2.01 -13.35 -18.76
N GLN A 289 1.80 -13.57 -20.05
CA GLN A 289 0.63 -13.08 -20.75
C GLN A 289 -0.64 -13.73 -20.19
N LYS A 290 -0.67 -15.05 -20.03
CA LYS A 290 -1.80 -15.82 -19.49
C LYS A 290 -2.14 -15.40 -18.06
N LEU A 291 -1.12 -15.21 -17.18
CA LEU A 291 -1.30 -14.68 -15.83
C LEU A 291 -1.91 -13.27 -15.86
N GLY A 292 -1.39 -12.40 -16.73
CA GLY A 292 -1.86 -11.02 -16.87
C GLY A 292 -3.30 -10.90 -17.34
N GLU A 293 -3.68 -11.68 -18.35
CA GLU A 293 -5.04 -11.70 -18.90
C GLU A 293 -6.05 -12.26 -17.89
N ARG A 294 -5.78 -13.43 -17.32
CA ARG A 294 -6.68 -14.07 -16.35
C ARG A 294 -6.79 -13.28 -15.04
N GLY A 295 -5.67 -12.73 -14.59
CA GLY A 295 -5.60 -11.91 -13.38
C GLY A 295 -6.11 -10.48 -13.58
N HIS A 296 -6.49 -10.07 -14.80
CA HIS A 296 -6.81 -8.67 -15.13
C HIS A 296 -5.75 -7.71 -14.62
N GLU A 297 -4.47 -8.02 -14.89
CA GLU A 297 -3.33 -7.30 -14.32
C GLU A 297 -3.04 -6.00 -15.09
N PHE A 298 -3.92 -5.02 -14.87
CA PHE A 298 -3.82 -3.66 -15.38
C PHE A 298 -3.93 -2.65 -14.24
N GLY A 299 -3.16 -1.57 -14.31
CA GLY A 299 -3.20 -0.52 -13.30
C GLY A 299 -4.56 0.17 -13.24
N THR A 300 -5.19 0.21 -12.08
CA THR A 300 -6.54 0.75 -11.87
C THR A 300 -6.64 2.24 -12.27
N VAL A 301 -5.55 3.00 -12.08
CA VAL A 301 -5.50 4.45 -12.37
C VAL A 301 -4.92 4.75 -13.75
N THR A 302 -3.88 4.01 -14.14
CA THR A 302 -3.10 4.30 -15.36
C THR A 302 -3.43 3.38 -16.53
N GLY A 303 -4.16 2.28 -16.31
CA GLY A 303 -4.40 1.24 -17.32
C GLY A 303 -3.14 0.49 -17.76
N ARG A 304 -1.98 0.79 -17.15
CA ARG A 304 -0.69 0.18 -17.53
C ARG A 304 -0.69 -1.30 -17.20
N LYS A 305 -0.24 -2.14 -18.15
CA LYS A 305 -0.06 -3.58 -17.94
C LYS A 305 0.98 -3.82 -16.84
N ARG A 306 0.67 -4.74 -15.92
CA ARG A 306 1.61 -5.22 -14.91
C ARG A 306 2.48 -6.33 -15.49
N ARG A 307 3.74 -6.34 -15.12
CA ARG A 307 4.65 -7.46 -15.34
C ARG A 307 4.20 -8.61 -14.45
N CYS A 308 4.21 -9.84 -14.96
CA CYS A 308 3.72 -11.01 -14.23
C CYS A 308 4.82 -12.08 -14.16
N GLY A 309 4.84 -12.84 -13.08
CA GLY A 309 5.81 -13.91 -12.86
C GLY A 309 5.32 -14.95 -11.86
N TRP A 310 6.07 -16.02 -11.71
CA TRP A 310 5.78 -17.07 -10.76
C TRP A 310 5.91 -16.58 -9.32
N PHE A 311 5.32 -17.31 -8.39
CA PHE A 311 5.41 -17.02 -6.95
C PHE A 311 6.87 -17.08 -6.50
N ASP A 312 7.30 -16.05 -5.77
CA ASP A 312 8.65 -15.94 -5.23
C ASP A 312 8.63 -16.12 -3.71
N ALA A 313 8.94 -17.35 -3.28
CA ALA A 313 8.91 -17.67 -1.86
C ALA A 313 10.05 -17.01 -1.08
N VAL A 314 11.19 -16.69 -1.74
CA VAL A 314 12.31 -15.99 -1.09
C VAL A 314 11.89 -14.58 -0.68
N LEU A 315 11.28 -13.83 -1.61
CA LEU A 315 10.83 -12.46 -1.36
C LEU A 315 9.70 -12.41 -0.33
N VAL A 316 8.72 -13.32 -0.43
CA VAL A 316 7.60 -13.36 0.52
C VAL A 316 8.09 -13.78 1.91
N LYS A 317 9.03 -14.73 2.02
CA LYS A 317 9.66 -15.09 3.30
C LYS A 317 10.40 -13.90 3.93
N GLN A 318 11.14 -13.14 3.13
CA GLN A 318 11.80 -11.92 3.59
C GLN A 318 10.76 -10.89 4.09
N ALA A 319 9.63 -10.73 3.38
CA ALA A 319 8.53 -9.87 3.81
C ALA A 319 7.90 -10.35 5.13
N VAL A 320 7.72 -11.66 5.31
CA VAL A 320 7.23 -12.26 6.56
C VAL A 320 8.16 -11.92 7.72
N GLN A 321 9.47 -12.07 7.52
CA GLN A 321 10.47 -11.83 8.56
C GLN A 321 10.63 -10.35 8.91
N THR A 322 10.73 -9.48 7.91
CA THR A 322 10.92 -8.03 8.12
C THR A 322 9.65 -7.34 8.59
N GLY A 323 8.48 -7.83 8.16
CA GLY A 323 7.18 -7.30 8.54
C GLY A 323 6.61 -7.88 9.82
N GLY A 324 7.16 -8.99 10.35
CA GLY A 324 6.57 -9.72 11.48
C GLY A 324 5.18 -10.23 11.15
N ILE A 325 5.00 -10.78 9.94
CA ILE A 325 3.69 -11.26 9.45
C ILE A 325 3.32 -12.57 10.17
N ASP A 326 2.17 -12.58 10.86
CA ASP A 326 1.65 -13.73 11.62
C ASP A 326 0.80 -14.66 10.76
N GLY A 327 0.20 -14.14 9.69
CA GLY A 327 -0.64 -14.91 8.78
C GLY A 327 -0.75 -14.26 7.41
N ILE A 328 -1.11 -15.07 6.42
CA ILE A 328 -1.24 -14.65 5.02
C ILE A 328 -2.71 -14.68 4.59
N ALA A 329 -3.14 -13.61 3.93
CA ALA A 329 -4.30 -13.64 3.07
C ALA A 329 -3.82 -13.87 1.63
N LEU A 330 -3.95 -15.12 1.16
CA LEU A 330 -3.56 -15.49 -0.19
C LEU A 330 -4.69 -15.14 -1.16
N THR A 331 -4.36 -14.42 -2.23
CA THR A 331 -5.33 -13.93 -3.20
C THR A 331 -5.08 -14.49 -4.60
N LYS A 332 -6.12 -14.49 -5.43
CA LYS A 332 -6.04 -14.82 -6.86
C LYS A 332 -5.52 -16.24 -7.15
N LEU A 333 -5.87 -17.20 -6.31
CA LEU A 333 -5.55 -18.61 -6.55
C LEU A 333 -6.17 -19.11 -7.86
N ASP A 334 -7.39 -18.67 -8.15
CA ASP A 334 -8.19 -18.96 -9.33
C ASP A 334 -7.49 -18.63 -10.67
N VAL A 335 -6.57 -17.68 -10.67
CA VAL A 335 -5.78 -17.32 -11.86
C VAL A 335 -4.87 -18.47 -12.30
N LEU A 336 -4.49 -19.35 -11.39
CA LEU A 336 -3.65 -20.51 -11.66
C LEU A 336 -4.40 -21.74 -12.17
N ASP A 337 -5.74 -21.72 -12.21
CA ASP A 337 -6.55 -22.80 -12.74
C ASP A 337 -6.16 -23.12 -14.21
N GLY A 338 -6.09 -24.39 -14.58
CA GLY A 338 -5.80 -24.85 -15.93
C GLY A 338 -4.35 -24.61 -16.39
N PHE A 339 -3.40 -24.52 -15.49
CA PHE A 339 -1.97 -24.74 -15.77
C PHE A 339 -1.62 -26.21 -15.52
N ASP A 340 -0.84 -26.81 -16.44
CA ASP A 340 -0.31 -28.18 -16.28
C ASP A 340 0.75 -28.22 -15.19
N GLU A 341 1.63 -27.21 -15.21
CA GLU A 341 2.74 -27.04 -14.28
C GLU A 341 2.73 -25.61 -13.72
N ILE A 342 3.04 -25.51 -12.43
CA ILE A 342 3.18 -24.23 -11.72
C ILE A 342 4.56 -24.23 -11.06
N LYS A 343 5.30 -23.14 -11.22
CA LYS A 343 6.64 -23.01 -10.62
C LYS A 343 6.61 -22.08 -9.42
N ILE A 344 7.41 -22.44 -8.41
CA ILE A 344 7.69 -21.60 -7.25
C ILE A 344 9.18 -21.34 -7.16
N CYS A 345 9.61 -20.10 -7.02
CA CYS A 345 11.01 -19.78 -6.75
C CYS A 345 11.31 -20.06 -5.28
N THR A 346 12.23 -20.99 -5.03
CA THR A 346 12.62 -21.44 -3.68
C THR A 346 13.99 -20.96 -3.24
N GLY A 347 14.76 -20.35 -4.16
CA GLY A 347 16.11 -19.84 -3.92
C GLY A 347 16.60 -19.01 -5.09
N TYR A 348 17.78 -18.44 -4.95
CA TYR A 348 18.50 -17.74 -6.00
C TYR A 348 19.92 -18.26 -6.16
N MET A 349 20.47 -18.08 -7.35
CA MET A 349 21.90 -18.14 -7.62
C MET A 349 22.42 -16.73 -7.88
N LEU A 350 23.49 -16.33 -7.24
CA LEU A 350 24.20 -15.08 -7.49
C LEU A 350 25.66 -15.41 -7.78
N ASP A 351 26.09 -15.12 -9.01
CA ASP A 351 27.46 -15.37 -9.48
C ASP A 351 27.92 -16.85 -9.26
N GLY A 352 26.97 -17.80 -9.39
CA GLY A 352 27.20 -19.24 -9.21
C GLY A 352 27.05 -19.77 -7.78
N GLU A 353 26.83 -18.90 -6.81
CA GLU A 353 26.63 -19.28 -5.39
C GLU A 353 25.13 -19.22 -4.99
N PRO A 354 24.61 -20.21 -4.24
CA PRO A 354 23.23 -20.22 -3.80
C PRO A 354 23.00 -19.21 -2.68
N ILE A 355 21.94 -18.42 -2.81
CA ILE A 355 21.49 -17.48 -1.78
C ILE A 355 19.97 -17.62 -1.55
N ASN A 356 19.50 -17.26 -0.36
CA ASN A 356 18.10 -17.34 0.04
C ASN A 356 17.55 -16.00 0.57
N TRP A 357 18.08 -14.89 0.08
CA TRP A 357 17.62 -13.52 0.36
C TRP A 357 17.83 -12.65 -0.89
N LEU A 358 17.10 -11.54 -0.97
CA LEU A 358 17.34 -10.53 -2.00
C LEU A 358 18.49 -9.61 -1.55
N PRO A 359 19.59 -9.51 -2.31
CA PRO A 359 20.65 -8.54 -2.03
C PRO A 359 20.13 -7.10 -2.03
N ALA A 360 20.69 -6.23 -1.18
CA ALA A 360 20.33 -4.81 -1.16
C ALA A 360 20.92 -4.03 -2.34
N ASP A 361 22.01 -4.51 -2.93
CA ASP A 361 22.67 -3.89 -4.07
C ASP A 361 21.95 -4.14 -5.38
N ALA A 362 21.56 -3.07 -6.09
CA ALA A 362 20.82 -3.16 -7.33
C ALA A 362 21.57 -3.89 -8.45
N ALA A 363 22.92 -3.79 -8.50
CA ALA A 363 23.74 -4.51 -9.47
C ALA A 363 23.77 -6.02 -9.16
N ALA A 364 23.76 -6.41 -7.89
CA ALA A 364 23.62 -7.81 -7.49
C ALA A 364 22.20 -8.33 -7.82
N GLN A 365 21.16 -7.54 -7.54
CA GLN A 365 19.78 -7.89 -7.88
C GLN A 365 19.59 -8.18 -9.38
N ALA A 366 20.28 -7.44 -10.25
CA ALA A 366 20.23 -7.63 -11.70
C ALA A 366 20.91 -8.95 -12.18
N ARG A 367 21.74 -9.58 -11.36
CA ARG A 367 22.45 -10.82 -11.69
C ARG A 367 21.86 -12.08 -11.03
N ILE A 368 20.79 -11.91 -10.26
CA ILE A 368 20.11 -13.04 -9.64
C ILE A 368 19.48 -13.93 -10.69
N GLU A 369 19.71 -15.23 -10.56
CA GLU A 369 19.03 -16.28 -11.31
C GLU A 369 18.08 -17.04 -10.37
N PRO A 370 16.77 -17.07 -10.63
CA PRO A 370 15.82 -17.77 -9.77
C PRO A 370 15.94 -19.28 -9.89
N VAL A 371 15.91 -19.98 -8.76
CA VAL A 371 15.85 -21.44 -8.68
C VAL A 371 14.39 -21.84 -8.47
N PHE A 372 13.86 -22.62 -9.41
CA PHE A 372 12.46 -23.02 -9.39
C PHE A 372 12.28 -24.48 -9.01
N GLU A 373 11.25 -24.72 -8.20
CA GLU A 373 10.61 -26.02 -8.10
C GLU A 373 9.33 -26.05 -8.93
N THR A 374 9.08 -27.18 -9.60
CA THR A 374 7.89 -27.38 -10.44
C THR A 374 6.90 -28.27 -9.72
N LEU A 375 5.69 -27.78 -9.56
CA LEU A 375 4.56 -28.51 -9.02
C LEU A 375 3.57 -28.87 -10.13
N GLN A 376 2.86 -29.97 -9.97
CA GLN A 376 1.74 -30.30 -10.84
C GLN A 376 0.61 -29.27 -10.61
N GLY A 377 0.12 -28.67 -11.68
CA GLY A 377 -1.02 -27.79 -11.67
C GLY A 377 -2.35 -28.53 -11.53
N TRP A 378 -3.43 -27.83 -11.79
CA TRP A 378 -4.80 -28.39 -11.73
C TRP A 378 -5.68 -27.81 -12.83
N HIS A 379 -6.65 -28.60 -13.30
CA HIS A 379 -7.59 -28.21 -14.35
C HIS A 379 -9.00 -27.94 -13.83
N GLU A 380 -9.33 -28.48 -12.67
CA GLU A 380 -10.58 -28.19 -11.96
C GLU A 380 -10.56 -26.73 -11.52
N THR A 381 -11.74 -26.10 -11.44
CA THR A 381 -11.83 -24.72 -11.01
C THR A 381 -11.68 -24.58 -9.49
N SER A 382 -10.88 -23.62 -9.05
CA SER A 382 -10.86 -23.11 -7.68
C SER A 382 -11.72 -21.86 -7.50
N PHE A 383 -12.23 -21.31 -8.62
CA PHE A 383 -13.03 -20.07 -8.63
C PHE A 383 -14.32 -20.25 -7.82
N GLY A 384 -14.55 -19.35 -6.87
CA GLY A 384 -15.75 -19.34 -6.04
C GLY A 384 -15.77 -20.38 -4.92
N ALA A 385 -14.66 -21.13 -4.68
CA ALA A 385 -14.56 -22.06 -3.56
C ALA A 385 -14.70 -21.31 -2.22
N ARG A 386 -15.51 -21.86 -1.29
CA ARG A 386 -15.79 -21.29 0.03
C ARG A 386 -15.35 -22.17 1.18
N SER A 387 -14.85 -23.37 0.87
CA SER A 387 -14.24 -24.30 1.83
C SER A 387 -13.03 -24.99 1.22
N TRP A 388 -12.16 -25.55 2.05
CA TRP A 388 -11.02 -26.34 1.59
C TRP A 388 -11.44 -27.59 0.79
N ALA A 389 -12.62 -28.13 1.07
CA ALA A 389 -13.14 -29.30 0.37
C ALA A 389 -13.55 -29.01 -1.08
N ASP A 390 -13.80 -27.73 -1.41
CA ASP A 390 -14.16 -27.29 -2.76
C ASP A 390 -12.94 -27.10 -3.65
N LEU A 391 -11.72 -27.11 -3.08
CA LEU A 391 -10.49 -26.85 -3.81
C LEU A 391 -9.92 -28.11 -4.46
N PRO A 392 -9.34 -28.01 -5.67
CA PRO A 392 -8.56 -29.08 -6.26
C PRO A 392 -7.42 -29.55 -5.33
N ALA A 393 -7.14 -30.85 -5.29
CA ALA A 393 -6.12 -31.40 -4.41
C ALA A 393 -4.74 -30.78 -4.63
N ASN A 394 -4.37 -30.50 -5.89
CA ASN A 394 -3.10 -29.87 -6.22
C ASN A 394 -3.08 -28.38 -5.81
N ALA A 395 -4.21 -27.67 -5.86
CA ALA A 395 -4.33 -26.31 -5.34
C ALA A 395 -4.08 -26.28 -3.81
N VAL A 396 -4.65 -27.23 -3.07
CA VAL A 396 -4.39 -27.38 -1.64
C VAL A 396 -2.91 -27.66 -1.38
N ARG A 397 -2.27 -28.55 -2.16
CA ARG A 397 -0.82 -28.84 -2.03
C ARG A 397 0.02 -27.60 -2.31
N TYR A 398 -0.34 -26.81 -3.32
CA TYR A 398 0.32 -25.57 -3.65
C TYR A 398 0.28 -24.57 -2.48
N VAL A 399 -0.89 -24.36 -1.88
CA VAL A 399 -1.05 -23.48 -0.72
C VAL A 399 -0.24 -23.96 0.47
N ARG A 400 -0.30 -25.27 0.80
CA ARG A 400 0.46 -25.84 1.93
C ARG A 400 1.97 -25.74 1.72
N TYR A 401 2.42 -25.92 0.49
CA TYR A 401 3.84 -25.76 0.17
C TYR A 401 4.32 -24.33 0.29
N ILE A 402 3.50 -23.35 -0.11
CA ILE A 402 3.79 -21.93 0.14
C ILE A 402 3.96 -21.67 1.65
N GLU A 403 3.03 -22.13 2.48
CA GLU A 403 3.10 -21.99 3.96
C GLU A 403 4.44 -22.51 4.51
N GLU A 404 4.86 -23.68 4.07
CA GLU A 404 6.13 -24.29 4.48
C GLU A 404 7.34 -23.43 4.07
N LEU A 405 7.38 -23.00 2.82
CA LEU A 405 8.49 -22.21 2.29
C LEU A 405 8.64 -20.84 2.98
N ILE A 406 7.53 -20.14 3.19
CA ILE A 406 7.55 -18.78 3.76
C ILE A 406 7.54 -18.75 5.28
N GLY A 407 7.14 -19.85 5.94
CA GLY A 407 7.09 -19.97 7.39
C GLY A 407 5.95 -19.20 8.06
N ALA A 408 4.85 -18.96 7.32
CA ALA A 408 3.64 -18.31 7.84
C ALA A 408 2.37 -19.02 7.32
N PRO A 409 1.33 -19.20 8.15
CA PRO A 409 0.11 -19.88 7.73
C PRO A 409 -0.77 -19.01 6.82
N VAL A 410 -1.48 -19.61 5.89
CA VAL A 410 -2.56 -18.96 5.14
C VAL A 410 -3.82 -18.97 6.01
N THR A 411 -4.16 -17.81 6.53
CA THR A 411 -5.31 -17.59 7.42
C THR A 411 -6.58 -17.17 6.69
N LEU A 412 -6.40 -16.62 5.48
CA LEU A 412 -7.46 -16.23 4.56
C LEU A 412 -7.09 -16.67 3.15
N LEU A 413 -8.01 -17.23 2.39
CA LEU A 413 -7.80 -17.61 0.99
C LEU A 413 -8.91 -17.02 0.13
N SER A 414 -8.57 -16.13 -0.78
CA SER A 414 -9.49 -15.51 -1.74
C SER A 414 -9.45 -16.28 -3.06
N THR A 415 -10.61 -16.76 -3.50
CA THR A 415 -10.79 -17.65 -4.65
C THR A 415 -11.50 -16.99 -5.84
N SER A 416 -11.94 -15.73 -5.69
CA SER A 416 -12.50 -14.90 -6.77
C SER A 416 -12.45 -13.41 -6.39
N PRO A 417 -12.81 -12.48 -7.28
CA PRO A 417 -12.99 -11.08 -6.94
C PRO A 417 -14.13 -10.80 -5.95
N GLU A 418 -15.14 -11.69 -5.90
CA GLU A 418 -16.31 -11.52 -5.06
C GLU A 418 -15.95 -11.65 -3.57
N ARG A 419 -16.55 -10.78 -2.75
CA ARG A 419 -16.27 -10.72 -1.31
C ARG A 419 -16.51 -12.03 -0.57
N GLU A 420 -17.65 -12.68 -0.88
CA GLU A 420 -18.08 -13.91 -0.20
C GLU A 420 -17.22 -15.14 -0.56
N ASP A 421 -16.47 -15.07 -1.66
CA ASP A 421 -15.59 -16.14 -2.11
C ASP A 421 -14.24 -16.06 -1.41
N THR A 422 -14.30 -16.21 -0.08
CA THR A 422 -13.14 -16.17 0.82
C THR A 422 -13.25 -17.30 1.84
N ILE A 423 -12.24 -18.16 1.89
CA ILE A 423 -12.12 -19.22 2.89
C ILE A 423 -11.42 -18.60 4.11
N LEU A 424 -12.16 -18.49 5.22
CA LEU A 424 -11.62 -18.06 6.50
C LEU A 424 -11.08 -19.28 7.26
N VAL A 425 -9.77 -19.28 7.53
CA VAL A 425 -9.12 -20.34 8.33
C VAL A 425 -8.96 -19.89 9.78
N LYS A 426 -8.55 -18.64 9.98
CA LYS A 426 -8.44 -18.03 11.31
C LYS A 426 -8.83 -16.55 11.21
N ASP A 427 -9.70 -16.09 12.11
CA ASP A 427 -10.08 -14.67 12.18
C ASP A 427 -8.91 -13.87 12.78
N PRO A 428 -8.35 -12.86 12.06
CA PRO A 428 -7.24 -12.05 12.56
C PRO A 428 -7.59 -11.21 13.80
N PHE A 429 -8.88 -10.99 14.10
CA PHE A 429 -9.33 -10.27 15.28
C PHE A 429 -9.59 -11.15 16.50
N GLU A 430 -9.49 -12.49 16.35
CA GLU A 430 -9.59 -13.43 17.46
C GLU A 430 -8.18 -13.73 18.00
N ASP A 431 -8.07 -13.80 19.36
CA ASP A 431 -6.81 -14.09 20.05
C ASP A 431 -6.40 -15.58 19.91
#